data_695ac8c511986a2507912af2859e03bc
#
_entry.id   695ac8c511986a2507912af2859e03bc
#
_cell.length_a   1.000
_cell.length_b   1.000
_cell.length_c   1.000
_cell.angle_alpha   90.00
_cell.angle_beta   90.00
_cell.angle_gamma   90.00
#
_symmetry.space_group_name_H-M   'P 1'
#
loop_
_entity.id
_entity.type
_entity.pdbx_description
1 polymer ?
#
loop_
_entity_poly.entity_id
_entity_poly.type
_entity_poly.pdbx_seq_one_letter_code
_entity_poly.pdbx_strand_id
1 'polypeptide(L)'
;MGLGNLLARGLGIAIGAQVGARVAHRIRPRPYPAPLRHLLDHPARMQYRDPVATLGPFGLGPGQTVLDVGCGAGTFTVEMARQVGGEGRVHAVDIQASMVEAARVRVTAAGLSERVQFHHCGAYRMPLASDSVDLAVLIASLSEMPQPLFALEELRRVLKTGGRIAVSEELPHSGYVPHWAVRNWLREAGFRYGGLRGNPFCYSLLYFNDG
;
A
#
# COMPACT_ATOMS: atom_id res chain seq x y z
N MET A 1 13.98 37.49 -19.06
CA MET A 1 14.17 36.34 -18.18
C MET A 1 14.12 35.10 -19.05
N GLY A 2 15.23 34.35 -19.19
CA GLY A 2 15.30 33.20 -20.10
C GLY A 2 14.49 32.02 -19.59
N LEU A 3 13.99 31.17 -20.49
CA LEU A 3 13.22 29.94 -20.23
C LEU A 3 13.90 29.05 -19.19
N GLY A 4 15.25 28.98 -19.19
CA GLY A 4 16.04 28.23 -18.21
C GLY A 4 15.86 28.70 -16.76
N ASN A 5 15.75 30.03 -16.54
CA ASN A 5 15.51 30.56 -15.20
C ASN A 5 14.08 30.27 -14.70
N LEU A 6 13.10 30.21 -15.58
CA LEU A 6 11.71 29.89 -15.26
C LEU A 6 11.60 28.41 -14.88
N LEU A 7 12.25 27.52 -15.62
CA LEU A 7 12.31 26.09 -15.35
C LEU A 7 13.05 25.78 -14.03
N ALA A 8 14.18 26.44 -13.78
CA ALA A 8 14.94 26.26 -12.54
C ALA A 8 14.16 26.71 -11.30
N ARG A 9 13.43 27.84 -11.40
CA ARG A 9 12.54 28.32 -10.33
C ARG A 9 11.37 27.36 -10.09
N GLY A 10 10.72 26.86 -11.16
CA GLY A 10 9.64 25.89 -11.07
C GLY A 10 10.11 24.59 -10.39
N LEU A 11 11.28 24.08 -10.75
CA LEU A 11 11.87 22.89 -10.15
C LEU A 11 12.22 23.14 -8.67
N GLY A 12 12.80 24.29 -8.34
CA GLY A 12 13.12 24.65 -6.94
C GLY A 12 11.87 24.72 -6.07
N ILE A 13 10.76 25.28 -6.56
CA ILE A 13 9.49 25.34 -5.84
C ILE A 13 8.92 23.92 -5.64
N ALA A 14 8.95 23.07 -6.66
CA ALA A 14 8.46 21.71 -6.57
C ALA A 14 9.26 20.87 -5.57
N ILE A 15 10.58 20.97 -5.58
CA ILE A 15 11.46 20.30 -4.59
C ILE A 15 11.18 20.83 -3.18
N GLY A 16 11.09 22.15 -3.00
CA GLY A 16 10.79 22.76 -1.71
C GLY A 16 9.44 22.31 -1.15
N ALA A 17 8.40 22.26 -1.97
CA ALA A 17 7.08 21.77 -1.60
C ALA A 17 7.13 20.29 -1.19
N GLN A 18 7.86 19.45 -1.93
CA GLN A 18 8.01 18.03 -1.61
C GLN A 18 8.78 17.82 -0.30
N VAL A 19 9.84 18.57 -0.06
CA VAL A 19 10.60 18.51 1.21
C VAL A 19 9.71 18.97 2.36
N GLY A 20 8.99 20.08 2.22
CA GLY A 20 8.06 20.59 3.23
C GLY A 20 6.95 19.58 3.55
N ALA A 21 6.35 18.96 2.55
CA ALA A 21 5.35 17.92 2.72
C ALA A 21 5.90 16.71 3.50
N ARG A 22 7.13 16.28 3.22
CA ARG A 22 7.80 15.17 3.94
C ARG A 22 8.08 15.50 5.39
N VAL A 23 8.58 16.71 5.66
CA VAL A 23 8.83 17.16 7.04
C VAL A 23 7.51 17.20 7.81
N ALA A 24 6.47 17.80 7.24
CA ALA A 24 5.14 17.85 7.84
C ALA A 24 4.58 16.44 8.10
N HIS A 25 4.73 15.52 7.15
CA HIS A 25 4.28 14.14 7.29
C HIS A 25 5.05 13.39 8.40
N ARG A 26 6.38 13.59 8.51
CA ARG A 26 7.18 13.00 9.60
C ARG A 26 6.78 13.49 10.98
N ILE A 27 6.44 14.79 11.11
CA ILE A 27 6.00 15.36 12.39
C ILE A 27 4.59 14.83 12.74
N ARG A 28 3.73 14.69 11.74
CA ARG A 28 2.33 14.28 11.94
C ARG A 28 1.85 13.44 10.76
N PRO A 29 2.12 12.13 10.77
CA PRO A 29 1.65 11.22 9.74
C PRO A 29 0.13 11.30 9.57
N ARG A 30 -0.33 11.34 8.32
CA ARG A 30 -1.74 11.45 7.98
C ARG A 30 -2.04 10.58 6.77
N PRO A 31 -3.25 10.03 6.67
CA PRO A 31 -3.71 9.35 5.46
C PRO A 31 -3.67 10.28 4.25
N TYR A 32 -3.45 9.71 3.07
CA TYR A 32 -3.50 10.45 1.81
C TYR A 32 -4.83 11.21 1.66
N PRO A 33 -4.83 12.50 1.25
CA PRO A 33 -6.05 13.30 1.19
C PRO A 33 -7.05 12.72 0.19
N ALA A 34 -8.23 12.28 0.67
CA ALA A 34 -9.26 11.67 -0.18
C ALA A 34 -9.72 12.54 -1.38
N PRO A 35 -9.77 13.88 -1.30
CA PRO A 35 -10.06 14.71 -2.48
C PRO A 35 -9.05 14.55 -3.62
N LEU A 36 -7.81 14.18 -3.31
CA LEU A 36 -6.73 13.99 -4.28
C LEU A 36 -6.64 12.55 -4.81
N ARG A 37 -7.60 11.67 -4.48
CA ARG A 37 -7.58 10.24 -4.87
C ARG A 37 -7.41 10.01 -6.37
N HIS A 38 -7.88 10.94 -7.21
CA HIS A 38 -7.71 10.86 -8.66
C HIS A 38 -6.24 10.86 -9.10
N LEU A 39 -5.32 11.40 -8.27
CA LEU A 39 -3.88 11.36 -8.55
C LEU A 39 -3.28 9.97 -8.32
N LEU A 40 -3.95 9.10 -7.55
CA LEU A 40 -3.50 7.72 -7.34
C LEU A 40 -3.54 6.90 -8.64
N ASP A 41 -4.38 7.29 -9.59
CA ASP A 41 -4.50 6.66 -10.91
C ASP A 41 -3.93 7.52 -12.04
N HIS A 42 -3.18 8.57 -11.70
CA HIS A 42 -2.61 9.45 -12.72
C HIS A 42 -1.70 8.65 -13.69
N PRO A 43 -1.80 8.84 -15.00
CA PRO A 43 -1.04 8.06 -15.99
C PRO A 43 0.47 8.04 -15.72
N ALA A 44 1.07 9.16 -15.30
CA ALA A 44 2.48 9.21 -14.95
C ALA A 44 2.84 8.30 -13.76
N ARG A 45 1.92 8.12 -12.78
CA ARG A 45 2.11 7.18 -11.69
C ARG A 45 1.97 5.75 -12.17
N MET A 46 1.00 5.47 -13.01
CA MET A 46 0.75 4.13 -13.54
C MET A 46 1.89 3.61 -14.44
N GLN A 47 2.72 4.48 -15.02
CA GLN A 47 3.90 4.07 -15.78
C GLN A 47 4.92 3.29 -14.94
N TYR A 48 5.09 3.64 -13.65
CA TYR A 48 6.03 2.94 -12.74
C TYR A 48 5.31 2.14 -11.64
N ARG A 49 4.00 2.29 -11.53
CA ARG A 49 3.12 1.66 -10.53
C ARG A 49 1.98 0.87 -11.18
N ASP A 50 2.26 0.26 -12.32
CA ASP A 50 1.30 -0.65 -12.96
C ASP A 50 0.90 -1.76 -11.97
N PRO A 51 -0.42 -2.00 -11.74
CA PRO A 51 -0.86 -2.95 -10.74
C PRO A 51 -0.38 -4.39 -10.99
N VAL A 52 -0.38 -4.84 -12.24
CA VAL A 52 0.06 -6.20 -12.61
C VAL A 52 1.55 -6.36 -12.33
N ALA A 53 2.37 -5.41 -12.81
CA ALA A 53 3.82 -5.42 -12.61
C ALA A 53 4.21 -5.27 -11.13
N THR A 54 3.47 -4.46 -10.37
CA THR A 54 3.73 -4.23 -8.94
C THR A 54 3.40 -5.47 -8.10
N LEU A 55 2.27 -6.14 -8.37
CA LEU A 55 1.79 -7.29 -7.59
C LEU A 55 2.47 -8.60 -8.00
N GLY A 56 2.94 -8.72 -9.25
CA GLY A 56 3.55 -9.94 -9.78
C GLY A 56 4.61 -10.58 -8.87
N PRO A 57 5.57 -9.81 -8.30
CA PRO A 57 6.59 -10.36 -7.41
C PRO A 57 6.07 -10.87 -6.05
N PHE A 58 4.84 -10.58 -5.67
CA PHE A 58 4.29 -10.94 -4.35
C PHE A 58 3.74 -12.36 -4.29
N GLY A 59 3.62 -13.02 -5.46
CA GLY A 59 3.18 -14.40 -5.56
C GLY A 59 1.69 -14.58 -5.25
N LEU A 60 0.84 -13.60 -5.64
CA LEU A 60 -0.59 -13.79 -5.62
C LEU A 60 -0.99 -14.93 -6.55
N GLY A 61 -2.00 -15.68 -6.15
CA GLY A 61 -2.51 -16.78 -6.96
C GLY A 61 -3.95 -17.17 -6.62
N PRO A 62 -4.56 -18.04 -7.44
CA PRO A 62 -5.93 -18.47 -7.25
C PRO A 62 -6.20 -19.10 -5.87
N GLY A 63 -7.38 -18.86 -5.32
CA GLY A 63 -7.83 -19.42 -4.05
C GLY A 63 -7.28 -18.75 -2.80
N GLN A 64 -6.36 -17.78 -2.92
CA GLN A 64 -5.78 -17.11 -1.75
C GLN A 64 -6.73 -16.10 -1.10
N THR A 65 -6.59 -15.95 0.20
CA THR A 65 -7.14 -14.83 0.97
C THR A 65 -6.08 -13.74 1.09
N VAL A 66 -6.33 -12.58 0.47
CA VAL A 66 -5.42 -11.46 0.41
C VAL A 66 -5.98 -10.26 1.18
N LEU A 67 -5.13 -9.54 1.90
CA LEU A 67 -5.46 -8.33 2.63
C LEU A 67 -4.78 -7.12 1.98
N ASP A 68 -5.58 -6.18 1.49
CA ASP A 68 -5.15 -4.89 0.94
C ASP A 68 -5.29 -3.82 2.03
N VAL A 69 -4.16 -3.40 2.61
CA VAL A 69 -4.13 -2.48 3.76
C VAL A 69 -3.86 -1.06 3.31
N GLY A 70 -4.83 -0.18 3.49
CA GLY A 70 -4.86 1.15 2.90
C GLY A 70 -5.20 1.05 1.41
N CYS A 71 -6.33 0.41 1.12
CA CYS A 71 -6.75 0.10 -0.25
C CYS A 71 -7.01 1.35 -1.12
N GLY A 72 -7.13 2.52 -0.50
CA GLY A 72 -7.42 3.77 -1.19
C GLY A 72 -8.64 3.64 -2.10
N ALA A 73 -8.55 4.14 -3.33
CA ALA A 73 -9.63 4.07 -4.30
C ALA A 73 -9.73 2.72 -5.04
N GLY A 74 -9.05 1.67 -4.57
CA GLY A 74 -9.21 0.30 -5.06
C GLY A 74 -8.43 -0.06 -6.32
N THR A 75 -7.43 0.72 -6.71
CA THR A 75 -6.61 0.47 -7.92
C THR A 75 -5.95 -0.90 -7.88
N PHE A 76 -5.29 -1.23 -6.77
CA PHE A 76 -4.64 -2.54 -6.58
C PHE A 76 -5.63 -3.62 -6.15
N THR A 77 -6.67 -3.25 -5.40
CA THR A 77 -7.75 -4.17 -4.97
C THR A 77 -8.38 -4.90 -6.15
N VAL A 78 -8.68 -4.18 -7.24
CA VAL A 78 -9.25 -4.77 -8.47
C VAL A 78 -8.32 -5.82 -9.06
N GLU A 79 -7.03 -5.53 -9.14
CA GLU A 79 -6.06 -6.47 -9.70
C GLU A 79 -5.83 -7.67 -8.77
N MET A 80 -5.77 -7.46 -7.46
CA MET A 80 -5.73 -8.57 -6.48
C MET A 80 -6.95 -9.48 -6.64
N ALA A 81 -8.16 -8.91 -6.78
CA ALA A 81 -9.39 -9.66 -6.97
C ALA A 81 -9.43 -10.45 -8.28
N ARG A 82 -8.74 -9.98 -9.33
CA ARG A 82 -8.56 -10.76 -10.58
C ARG A 82 -7.65 -11.95 -10.35
N GLN A 83 -6.51 -11.74 -9.70
CA GLN A 83 -5.46 -12.76 -9.51
C GLN A 83 -5.88 -13.87 -8.54
N VAL A 84 -6.64 -13.57 -7.49
CA VAL A 84 -7.13 -14.59 -6.55
C VAL A 84 -8.23 -15.48 -7.15
N GLY A 85 -8.85 -15.08 -8.25
CA GLY A 85 -9.88 -15.88 -8.93
C GLY A 85 -11.18 -16.02 -8.15
N GLY A 86 -12.06 -16.95 -8.60
CA GLY A 86 -13.40 -17.16 -8.02
C GLY A 86 -13.39 -17.73 -6.61
N GLU A 87 -12.44 -18.59 -6.32
CA GLU A 87 -12.29 -19.25 -5.01
C GLU A 87 -11.54 -18.41 -3.98
N GLY A 88 -10.83 -17.36 -4.43
CA GLY A 88 -10.07 -16.48 -3.56
C GLY A 88 -10.90 -15.33 -3.00
N ARG A 89 -10.32 -14.62 -2.02
CA ARG A 89 -10.97 -13.50 -1.36
C ARG A 89 -9.98 -12.35 -1.15
N VAL A 90 -10.44 -11.11 -1.31
CA VAL A 90 -9.69 -9.90 -0.94
C VAL A 90 -10.43 -9.19 0.18
N HIS A 91 -9.75 -8.94 1.29
CA HIS A 91 -10.18 -8.00 2.32
C HIS A 91 -9.53 -6.65 2.04
N ALA A 92 -10.32 -5.64 1.72
CA ALA A 92 -9.85 -4.28 1.46
C ALA A 92 -10.15 -3.38 2.66
N VAL A 93 -9.10 -2.85 3.27
CA VAL A 93 -9.16 -2.04 4.51
C VAL A 93 -8.69 -0.62 4.22
N ASP A 94 -9.46 0.37 4.65
CA ASP A 94 -9.01 1.76 4.69
C ASP A 94 -9.65 2.50 5.88
N ILE A 95 -8.90 3.44 6.47
CA ILE A 95 -9.38 4.27 7.58
C ILE A 95 -10.34 5.37 7.11
N GLN A 96 -10.37 5.67 5.83
CA GLN A 96 -11.22 6.70 5.23
C GLN A 96 -12.45 6.07 4.56
N ALA A 97 -13.66 6.30 5.09
CA ALA A 97 -14.91 5.79 4.52
C ALA A 97 -15.08 6.16 3.05
N SER A 98 -14.67 7.35 2.64
CA SER A 98 -14.75 7.82 1.26
C SER A 98 -13.82 7.09 0.30
N MET A 99 -12.70 6.54 0.79
CA MET A 99 -11.80 5.67 0.03
C MET A 99 -12.42 4.27 -0.13
N VAL A 100 -12.93 3.70 0.95
CA VAL A 100 -13.65 2.41 0.93
C VAL A 100 -14.80 2.45 -0.09
N GLU A 101 -15.58 3.53 -0.08
CA GLU A 101 -16.69 3.68 -1.03
C GLU A 101 -16.19 3.82 -2.48
N ALA A 102 -15.15 4.60 -2.72
CA ALA A 102 -14.54 4.72 -4.05
C ALA A 102 -14.01 3.36 -4.55
N ALA A 103 -13.37 2.58 -3.67
CA ALA A 103 -12.89 1.23 -3.98
C ALA A 103 -14.06 0.28 -4.29
N ARG A 104 -15.16 0.35 -3.53
CA ARG A 104 -16.38 -0.44 -3.77
C ARG A 104 -16.95 -0.16 -5.15
N VAL A 105 -17.13 1.11 -5.51
CA VAL A 105 -17.61 1.52 -6.83
C VAL A 105 -16.73 0.96 -7.94
N ARG A 106 -15.42 1.08 -7.79
CA ARG A 106 -14.44 0.57 -8.77
C ARG A 106 -14.50 -0.94 -8.93
N VAL A 107 -14.53 -1.68 -7.84
CA VAL A 107 -14.61 -3.16 -7.84
C VAL A 107 -15.92 -3.64 -8.44
N THR A 108 -17.02 -2.96 -8.13
CA THR A 108 -18.34 -3.26 -8.72
C THR A 108 -18.35 -3.02 -10.22
N ALA A 109 -17.80 -1.90 -10.68
CA ALA A 109 -17.65 -1.59 -12.11
C ALA A 109 -16.78 -2.62 -12.87
N ALA A 110 -15.84 -3.26 -12.16
CA ALA A 110 -15.01 -4.35 -12.69
C ALA A 110 -15.69 -5.74 -12.65
N GLY A 111 -16.89 -5.86 -12.08
CA GLY A 111 -17.63 -7.14 -11.94
C GLY A 111 -17.01 -8.10 -10.91
N LEU A 112 -16.33 -7.57 -9.88
CA LEU A 112 -15.54 -8.36 -8.92
C LEU A 112 -16.09 -8.30 -7.49
N SER A 113 -17.30 -7.81 -7.29
CA SER A 113 -17.89 -7.57 -5.95
C SER A 113 -17.91 -8.81 -5.07
N GLU A 114 -18.16 -9.98 -5.64
CA GLU A 114 -18.24 -11.27 -4.92
C GLU A 114 -16.89 -11.72 -4.35
N ARG A 115 -15.78 -11.13 -4.81
CA ARG A 115 -14.44 -11.51 -4.39
C ARG A 115 -13.84 -10.55 -3.34
N VAL A 116 -14.50 -9.40 -3.09
CA VAL A 116 -13.92 -8.35 -2.23
C VAL A 116 -14.84 -8.03 -1.07
N GLN A 117 -14.30 -8.12 0.14
CA GLN A 117 -14.94 -7.66 1.35
C GLN A 117 -14.29 -6.37 1.84
N PHE A 118 -15.07 -5.32 2.00
CA PHE A 118 -14.60 -4.00 2.40
C PHE A 118 -14.77 -3.76 3.90
N HIS A 119 -13.72 -3.18 4.52
CA HIS A 119 -13.70 -2.84 5.94
C HIS A 119 -13.29 -1.38 6.11
N HIS A 120 -14.17 -0.58 6.68
CA HIS A 120 -13.84 0.78 7.13
C HIS A 120 -13.25 0.70 8.54
N CYS A 121 -11.94 0.55 8.64
CA CYS A 121 -11.22 0.46 9.92
C CYS A 121 -9.74 0.84 9.75
N GLY A 122 -9.06 1.12 10.87
CA GLY A 122 -7.61 1.29 10.89
C GLY A 122 -6.87 -0.05 10.93
N ALA A 123 -5.56 0.00 10.66
CA ALA A 123 -4.69 -1.18 10.58
C ALA A 123 -4.24 -1.75 11.93
N TYR A 124 -4.61 -1.13 13.06
CA TYR A 124 -4.16 -1.58 14.40
C TYR A 124 -5.08 -2.62 15.05
N ARG A 125 -6.28 -2.77 14.52
CA ARG A 125 -7.26 -3.77 14.96
C ARG A 125 -8.27 -3.99 13.83
N MET A 126 -8.09 -5.06 13.09
CA MET A 126 -8.94 -5.39 11.95
C MET A 126 -9.97 -6.47 12.33
N PRO A 127 -11.19 -6.42 11.76
CA PRO A 127 -12.23 -7.42 12.03
C PRO A 127 -11.98 -8.72 11.26
N LEU A 128 -10.77 -9.26 11.38
CA LEU A 128 -10.32 -10.49 10.75
C LEU A 128 -9.86 -11.49 11.80
N ALA A 129 -10.11 -12.76 11.57
CA ALA A 129 -9.63 -13.81 12.43
C ALA A 129 -8.09 -13.92 12.38
N SER A 130 -7.49 -14.43 13.45
CA SER A 130 -6.08 -14.83 13.43
C SER A 130 -5.87 -15.96 12.42
N ASP A 131 -4.67 -16.02 11.84
CA ASP A 131 -4.27 -17.08 10.89
C ASP A 131 -5.25 -17.27 9.71
N SER A 132 -5.81 -16.17 9.18
CA SER A 132 -6.83 -16.24 8.12
C SER A 132 -6.37 -15.73 6.76
N VAL A 133 -5.26 -14.99 6.69
CA VAL A 133 -4.76 -14.30 5.50
C VAL A 133 -3.49 -14.95 4.96
N ASP A 134 -3.43 -15.21 3.65
CA ASP A 134 -2.25 -15.78 3.00
C ASP A 134 -1.21 -14.72 2.63
N LEU A 135 -1.67 -13.52 2.27
CA LEU A 135 -0.82 -12.40 1.89
C LEU A 135 -1.43 -11.06 2.30
N ALA A 136 -0.67 -10.25 3.05
CA ALA A 136 -0.99 -8.85 3.29
C ALA A 136 -0.16 -7.94 2.37
N VAL A 137 -0.80 -6.96 1.76
CA VAL A 137 -0.17 -6.01 0.83
C VAL A 137 -0.39 -4.58 1.31
N LEU A 138 0.69 -3.81 1.36
CA LEU A 138 0.70 -2.40 1.72
C LEU A 138 1.41 -1.61 0.60
N ILE A 139 0.66 -0.82 -0.15
CA ILE A 139 1.19 0.01 -1.23
C ILE A 139 1.14 1.49 -0.81
N ALA A 140 2.29 2.06 -0.47
CA ALA A 140 2.44 3.44 0.00
C ALA A 140 1.52 3.80 1.19
N SER A 141 1.20 2.82 2.04
CA SER A 141 0.26 2.97 3.15
C SER A 141 0.90 2.78 4.53
N LEU A 142 1.94 1.95 4.67
CA LEU A 142 2.61 1.73 5.96
C LEU A 142 3.24 3.03 6.49
N SER A 143 3.79 3.84 5.61
CA SER A 143 4.40 5.13 5.92
C SER A 143 3.41 6.21 6.40
N GLU A 144 2.11 6.03 6.16
CA GLU A 144 1.06 6.93 6.64
C GLU A 144 0.62 6.63 8.09
N MET A 145 1.05 5.49 8.63
CA MET A 145 0.64 5.02 9.96
C MET A 145 1.52 5.65 11.04
N PRO A 146 0.94 6.35 12.04
CA PRO A 146 1.71 6.97 13.11
C PRO A 146 2.56 5.98 13.93
N GLN A 147 2.09 4.75 14.05
CA GLN A 147 2.74 3.68 14.83
C GLN A 147 2.81 2.40 13.98
N PRO A 148 3.75 2.32 13.03
CA PRO A 148 3.81 1.22 12.07
C PRO A 148 4.03 -0.15 12.72
N LEU A 149 4.70 -0.24 13.87
CA LEU A 149 4.92 -1.49 14.59
C LEU A 149 3.60 -2.12 15.07
N PHE A 150 2.64 -1.34 15.59
CA PHE A 150 1.34 -1.88 15.99
C PHE A 150 0.53 -2.40 14.79
N ALA A 151 0.66 -1.77 13.63
CA ALA A 151 0.06 -2.31 12.41
C ALA A 151 0.71 -3.64 12.01
N LEU A 152 2.02 -3.73 12.10
CA LEU A 152 2.77 -4.95 11.77
C LEU A 152 2.48 -6.08 12.75
N GLU A 153 2.29 -5.80 14.05
CA GLU A 153 1.85 -6.78 15.05
C GLU A 153 0.44 -7.31 14.72
N GLU A 154 -0.49 -6.43 14.38
CA GLU A 154 -1.83 -6.85 13.95
C GLU A 154 -1.79 -7.66 12.65
N LEU A 155 -0.94 -7.28 11.71
CA LEU A 155 -0.72 -8.04 10.48
C LEU A 155 -0.13 -9.42 10.74
N ARG A 156 0.78 -9.55 11.72
CA ARG A 156 1.27 -10.85 12.18
C ARG A 156 0.15 -11.73 12.73
N ARG A 157 -0.76 -11.15 13.49
CA ARG A 157 -1.90 -11.90 14.06
C ARG A 157 -2.82 -12.45 12.97
N VAL A 158 -3.14 -11.67 11.94
CA VAL A 158 -4.08 -12.10 10.90
C VAL A 158 -3.45 -12.96 9.83
N LEU A 159 -2.14 -12.84 9.60
CA LEU A 159 -1.41 -13.66 8.65
C LEU A 159 -1.25 -15.09 9.16
N LYS A 160 -1.51 -16.06 8.29
CA LYS A 160 -1.20 -17.46 8.55
C LYS A 160 0.28 -17.67 8.82
N THR A 161 0.62 -18.71 9.58
CA THR A 161 2.00 -19.20 9.62
C THR A 161 2.45 -19.60 8.21
N GLY A 162 3.60 -19.11 7.78
CA GLY A 162 4.06 -19.20 6.39
C GLY A 162 3.44 -18.16 5.46
N GLY A 163 2.49 -17.36 5.92
CA GLY A 163 1.90 -16.24 5.19
C GLY A 163 2.91 -15.14 4.88
N ARG A 164 2.55 -14.25 3.97
CA ARG A 164 3.47 -13.24 3.42
C ARG A 164 2.96 -11.84 3.68
N ILE A 165 3.90 -10.92 3.85
CA ILE A 165 3.65 -9.48 3.85
C ILE A 165 4.49 -8.83 2.74
N ALA A 166 3.84 -8.03 1.89
CA ALA A 166 4.47 -7.23 0.86
C ALA A 166 4.28 -5.74 1.17
N VAL A 167 5.38 -5.01 1.31
CA VAL A 167 5.37 -3.56 1.55
C VAL A 167 6.06 -2.88 0.37
N SER A 168 5.39 -1.94 -0.24
CA SER A 168 5.91 -1.21 -1.38
C SER A 168 5.75 0.29 -1.19
N GLU A 169 6.85 1.04 -1.42
CA GLU A 169 6.90 2.50 -1.23
C GLU A 169 7.40 3.20 -2.50
N GLU A 170 7.06 4.46 -2.63
CA GLU A 170 7.44 5.28 -3.80
C GLU A 170 7.87 6.69 -3.40
N LEU A 171 8.97 7.17 -3.97
CA LEU A 171 9.59 8.45 -3.61
C LEU A 171 8.67 9.68 -3.80
N PRO A 172 7.78 9.76 -4.80
CA PRO A 172 6.86 10.90 -4.93
C PRO A 172 5.85 11.01 -3.79
N HIS A 173 5.59 9.93 -3.05
CA HIS A 173 4.71 9.96 -1.89
C HIS A 173 5.34 10.76 -0.74
N SER A 174 4.57 11.68 -0.11
CA SER A 174 5.09 12.53 0.98
C SER A 174 5.52 11.74 2.22
N GLY A 175 4.89 10.60 2.46
CA GLY A 175 5.22 9.68 3.53
C GLY A 175 6.37 8.71 3.23
N TYR A 176 7.00 8.77 2.06
CA TYR A 176 8.04 7.82 1.66
C TYR A 176 9.05 7.53 2.77
N VAL A 177 9.25 6.25 3.04
CA VAL A 177 10.26 5.74 3.98
C VAL A 177 11.27 4.90 3.19
N PRO A 178 12.59 5.10 3.39
CA PRO A 178 13.60 4.29 2.71
C PRO A 178 13.50 2.82 3.11
N HIS A 179 13.80 1.91 2.16
CA HIS A 179 13.64 0.48 2.37
C HIS A 179 14.37 -0.07 3.61
N TRP A 180 15.52 0.50 3.98
CA TRP A 180 16.26 0.05 5.16
C TRP A 180 15.50 0.33 6.47
N ALA A 181 14.72 1.41 6.55
CA ALA A 181 13.90 1.72 7.73
C ALA A 181 12.68 0.78 7.81
N VAL A 182 11.99 0.54 6.68
CA VAL A 182 10.89 -0.44 6.61
C VAL A 182 11.38 -1.85 6.95
N ARG A 183 12.57 -2.23 6.48
CA ARG A 183 13.21 -3.50 6.85
C ARG A 183 13.45 -3.62 8.36
N ASN A 184 13.84 -2.53 9.02
CA ASN A 184 14.02 -2.53 10.47
C ASN A 184 12.70 -2.77 11.19
N TRP A 185 11.62 -2.09 10.79
CA TRP A 185 10.28 -2.31 11.37
C TRP A 185 9.79 -3.74 11.18
N LEU A 186 9.92 -4.29 9.97
CA LEU A 186 9.50 -5.66 9.67
C LEU A 186 10.28 -6.70 10.48
N ARG A 187 11.60 -6.50 10.64
CA ARG A 187 12.43 -7.36 11.46
C ARG A 187 12.07 -7.26 12.95
N GLU A 188 11.85 -6.05 13.46
CA GLU A 188 11.44 -5.80 14.84
C GLU A 188 10.09 -6.43 15.15
N ALA A 189 9.16 -6.37 14.20
CA ALA A 189 7.87 -7.07 14.28
C ALA A 189 7.96 -8.60 14.10
N GLY A 190 9.16 -9.16 13.90
CA GLY A 190 9.40 -10.61 13.84
C GLY A 190 9.16 -11.26 12.48
N PHE A 191 9.09 -10.50 11.40
CA PHE A 191 8.99 -11.05 10.05
C PHE A 191 10.35 -11.45 9.49
N ARG A 192 10.41 -12.58 8.80
CA ARG A 192 11.61 -13.08 8.12
C ARG A 192 11.72 -12.50 6.70
N TYR A 193 12.91 -12.03 6.36
CA TYR A 193 13.20 -11.44 5.06
C TYR A 193 13.02 -12.43 3.90
N GLY A 194 12.29 -12.01 2.87
CA GLY A 194 12.05 -12.76 1.64
C GLY A 194 12.72 -12.15 0.40
N GLY A 195 12.81 -10.81 0.34
CA GLY A 195 13.44 -10.16 -0.81
C GLY A 195 13.15 -8.66 -0.92
N LEU A 196 13.95 -8.00 -1.75
CA LEU A 196 13.79 -6.61 -2.17
C LEU A 196 13.80 -6.56 -3.71
N ARG A 197 12.86 -5.82 -4.29
CA ARG A 197 12.81 -5.51 -5.73
C ARG A 197 12.62 -4.02 -5.94
N GLY A 198 13.04 -3.55 -7.13
CA GLY A 198 12.96 -2.14 -7.49
C GLY A 198 14.23 -1.37 -7.17
N ASN A 199 14.10 -0.07 -7.01
CA ASN A 199 15.19 0.87 -6.80
C ASN A 199 14.78 1.90 -5.72
N PRO A 200 15.66 2.83 -5.30
CA PRO A 200 15.29 3.82 -4.26
C PRO A 200 14.10 4.72 -4.60
N PHE A 201 13.74 4.87 -5.88
CA PHE A 201 12.57 5.64 -6.28
C PHE A 201 11.26 4.89 -6.03
N CYS A 202 11.26 3.58 -6.31
CA CYS A 202 10.09 2.72 -6.13
C CYS A 202 10.57 1.31 -5.81
N TYR A 203 10.27 0.81 -4.62
CA TYR A 203 10.70 -0.50 -4.17
C TYR A 203 9.55 -1.32 -3.57
N SER A 204 9.77 -2.62 -3.53
CA SER A 204 8.90 -3.59 -2.88
C SER A 204 9.72 -4.54 -2.02
N LEU A 205 9.27 -4.77 -0.79
CA LEU A 205 9.82 -5.74 0.16
C LEU A 205 8.84 -6.90 0.32
N LEU A 206 9.34 -8.11 0.32
CA LEU A 206 8.56 -9.32 0.66
C LEU A 206 9.16 -9.95 1.92
N TYR A 207 8.28 -10.31 2.85
CA TYR A 207 8.64 -10.97 4.09
C TYR A 207 7.66 -12.12 4.40
N PHE A 208 8.04 -13.01 5.32
CA PHE A 208 7.26 -14.17 5.75
C PHE A 208 6.93 -14.08 7.23
N ASN A 209 5.74 -14.54 7.58
CA ASN A 209 5.32 -14.77 8.96
C ASN A 209 5.65 -16.22 9.33
N ASP A 210 6.65 -16.42 10.16
CA ASP A 210 7.07 -17.78 10.57
C ASP A 210 6.35 -18.25 11.86
N GLY A 211 5.38 -17.46 12.37
CA GLY A 211 4.61 -17.73 13.59
C GLY A 211 5.11 -16.99 14.81
#